data_27efac297049d0fcb4f3a70d3c659bf0
#
_entry.id   27efac297049d0fcb4f3a70d3c659bf0
#
_cell.length_a   1.000
_cell.length_b   1.000
_cell.length_c   1.000
_cell.angle_alpha   90.00
_cell.angle_beta   90.00
_cell.angle_gamma   90.00
#
_symmetry.space_group_name_H-M   'P 1'
#
loop_
_entity.id
_entity.type
_entity.pdbx_description
1 polymer ?
#
loop_
_entity_poly.entity_id
_entity_poly.type
_entity_poly.pdbx_seq_one_letter_code
_entity_poly.pdbx_strand_id
1 'polypeptide(L)'
;MEHKKTMLDYIADCPEFIRNNVADSAALTKPLVDEYVNGGYKNIWIVACGSSSNGSLCARQFIRRHLKCEVKIVTPFNFVSSENDFSETDMVVVVSQSG
;
A
#
# COMPACT_ATOMS: atom_id res chain seq x y z
N MET A 1 -33.65 9.95 -7.41
CA MET A 1 -32.44 9.60 -8.15
C MET A 1 -31.23 9.88 -7.27
N GLU A 2 -30.40 8.88 -7.04
CA GLU A 2 -29.22 9.07 -6.23
C GLU A 2 -28.19 9.93 -6.93
N HIS A 3 -27.57 10.82 -6.18
CA HIS A 3 -26.46 11.63 -6.69
C HIS A 3 -25.21 10.78 -6.89
N LYS A 4 -24.73 10.71 -8.12
CA LYS A 4 -23.50 9.99 -8.42
C LYS A 4 -22.31 10.91 -8.13
N LYS A 5 -21.37 10.44 -7.30
CA LYS A 5 -20.19 11.24 -6.96
C LYS A 5 -19.32 11.52 -8.17
N THR A 6 -18.89 12.77 -8.29
CA THR A 6 -17.93 13.21 -9.29
C THR A 6 -16.52 13.24 -8.69
N MET A 7 -15.52 13.47 -9.54
CA MET A 7 -14.14 13.64 -9.06
C MET A 7 -14.02 14.82 -8.08
N LEU A 8 -14.77 15.89 -8.29
CA LEU A 8 -14.75 17.04 -7.38
C LEU A 8 -15.29 16.66 -6.00
N ASP A 9 -16.33 15.83 -5.95
CA ASP A 9 -16.87 15.34 -4.69
C ASP A 9 -15.85 14.50 -3.93
N TYR A 10 -15.13 13.63 -4.62
CA TYR A 10 -14.06 12.83 -4.00
C TYR A 10 -12.93 13.70 -3.49
N ILE A 11 -12.53 14.72 -4.23
CA ILE A 11 -11.49 15.67 -3.78
C ILE A 11 -11.95 16.42 -2.52
N ALA A 12 -13.21 16.84 -2.49
CA ALA A 12 -13.76 17.53 -1.32
C ALA A 12 -13.81 16.63 -0.07
N ASP A 13 -13.97 15.31 -0.27
CA ASP A 13 -14.00 14.35 0.83
C ASP A 13 -12.61 13.98 1.36
N CYS A 14 -11.54 14.21 0.59
CA CYS A 14 -10.18 13.79 0.95
C CYS A 14 -9.70 14.26 2.32
N PRO A 15 -9.89 15.54 2.73
CA PRO A 15 -9.40 15.97 4.05
C PRO A 15 -10.01 15.18 5.20
N GLU A 16 -11.29 14.85 5.11
CA GLU A 16 -11.96 14.06 6.14
C GLU A 16 -11.48 12.61 6.12
N PHE A 17 -11.36 11.99 4.96
CA PHE A 17 -10.82 10.65 4.82
C PHE A 17 -9.41 10.55 5.39
N ILE A 18 -8.54 11.49 5.06
CA ILE A 18 -7.16 11.50 5.56
C ILE A 18 -7.16 11.63 7.07
N ARG A 19 -7.97 12.54 7.61
CA ARG A 19 -8.05 12.75 9.05
C ARG A 19 -8.51 11.50 9.78
N ASN A 20 -9.55 10.85 9.27
CA ASN A 20 -10.07 9.62 9.86
C ASN A 20 -9.07 8.48 9.77
N ASN A 21 -8.39 8.32 8.64
CA ASN A 21 -7.39 7.28 8.46
C ASN A 21 -6.18 7.49 9.38
N VAL A 22 -5.74 8.72 9.58
CA VAL A 22 -4.65 9.02 10.50
C VAL A 22 -5.06 8.70 11.93
N ALA A 23 -6.28 9.07 12.32
CA ALA A 23 -6.80 8.78 13.66
C ALA A 23 -6.88 7.29 13.94
N ASP A 24 -7.28 6.50 12.93
CA ASP A 24 -7.50 5.05 13.06
C ASP A 24 -6.32 4.23 12.55
N SER A 25 -5.21 4.85 12.17
CA SER A 25 -4.11 4.18 11.47
C SER A 25 -3.54 2.99 12.22
N ALA A 26 -3.40 3.09 13.53
CA ALA A 26 -2.85 1.99 14.33
C ALA A 26 -3.75 0.75 14.26
N ALA A 27 -5.06 0.93 14.36
CA ALA A 27 -6.01 -0.18 14.28
C ALA A 27 -6.11 -0.73 12.87
N LEU A 28 -6.13 0.14 11.84
CA LEU A 28 -6.24 -0.26 10.44
C LEU A 28 -5.03 -1.04 9.96
N THR A 29 -3.83 -0.67 10.42
CA THR A 29 -2.59 -1.29 9.96
C THR A 29 -2.09 -2.41 10.87
N LYS A 30 -2.72 -2.62 12.03
CA LYS A 30 -2.27 -3.62 13.00
C LYS A 30 -2.11 -5.02 12.40
N PRO A 31 -3.07 -5.57 11.63
CA PRO A 31 -2.88 -6.90 11.06
C PRO A 31 -1.66 -6.98 10.14
N LEU A 32 -1.41 -5.94 9.37
CA LEU A 32 -0.26 -5.88 8.47
C LEU A 32 1.06 -5.81 9.24
N VAL A 33 1.12 -4.97 10.26
CA VAL A 33 2.31 -4.81 11.11
C VAL A 33 2.58 -6.09 11.87
N ASP A 34 1.57 -6.72 12.43
CA ASP A 34 1.70 -7.98 13.16
C ASP A 34 2.25 -9.08 12.25
N GLU A 35 1.73 -9.18 11.03
CA GLU A 35 2.24 -10.15 10.06
C GLU A 35 3.71 -9.89 9.72
N TYR A 36 4.08 -8.65 9.50
CA TYR A 36 5.46 -8.28 9.18
C TYR A 36 6.41 -8.66 10.32
N VAL A 37 6.04 -8.32 11.54
CA VAL A 37 6.88 -8.56 12.72
C VAL A 37 6.97 -10.06 13.02
N ASN A 38 5.84 -10.75 13.03
CA ASN A 38 5.79 -12.16 13.41
C ASN A 38 6.35 -13.07 12.32
N GLY A 39 6.25 -12.67 11.06
CA GLY A 39 6.74 -13.44 9.94
C GLY A 39 8.25 -13.39 9.75
N GLY A 40 8.93 -12.46 10.40
CA GLY A 40 10.38 -12.32 10.25
C GLY A 40 10.81 -11.88 8.86
N TYR A 41 9.98 -11.11 8.18
CA TYR A 41 10.28 -10.65 6.83
C TYR A 41 11.42 -9.64 6.81
N LYS A 42 12.20 -9.65 5.73
CA LYS A 42 13.34 -8.74 5.54
C LYS A 42 13.09 -7.70 4.46
N ASN A 43 12.20 -7.98 3.52
CA ASN A 43 11.91 -7.09 2.41
C ASN A 43 10.41 -7.02 2.18
N ILE A 44 9.97 -5.95 1.52
CA ILE A 44 8.56 -5.76 1.17
C ILE A 44 8.45 -5.54 -0.34
N TRP A 45 7.52 -6.24 -0.96
CA TRP A 45 7.12 -6.05 -2.35
C TRP A 45 5.73 -5.43 -2.36
N ILE A 46 5.54 -4.35 -3.09
CA ILE A 46 4.24 -3.72 -3.26
C ILE A 46 3.82 -3.87 -4.71
N VAL A 47 2.71 -4.56 -4.92
CA VAL A 47 2.12 -4.75 -6.25
C VAL A 47 0.99 -3.75 -6.40
N ALA A 48 1.17 -2.78 -7.28
CA ALA A 48 0.21 -1.68 -7.43
C ALA A 48 0.36 -1.03 -8.81
N CYS A 49 -0.69 -0.33 -9.26
CA CYS A 49 -0.64 0.45 -10.49
C CYS A 49 -1.43 1.75 -10.32
N GLY A 50 -1.18 2.72 -11.22
CA GLY A 50 -1.85 4.01 -11.22
C GLY A 50 -1.59 4.80 -9.94
N SER A 51 -2.65 5.36 -9.36
CA SER A 51 -2.57 6.15 -8.14
C SER A 51 -2.02 5.36 -6.96
N SER A 52 -2.36 4.08 -6.88
CA SER A 52 -1.85 3.20 -5.82
C SER A 52 -0.34 3.03 -5.92
N SER A 53 0.20 2.91 -7.12
CA SER A 53 1.64 2.84 -7.35
C SER A 53 2.33 4.16 -6.97
N ASN A 54 1.74 5.29 -7.34
CA ASN A 54 2.28 6.60 -6.99
C ASN A 54 2.30 6.84 -5.49
N GLY A 55 1.22 6.46 -4.80
CA GLY A 55 1.16 6.52 -3.35
C GLY A 55 2.21 5.64 -2.68
N SER A 56 2.41 4.44 -3.22
CA SER A 56 3.42 3.51 -2.72
C SER A 56 4.84 4.08 -2.90
N LEU A 57 5.11 4.73 -4.03
CA LEU A 57 6.40 5.38 -4.25
C LEU A 57 6.65 6.50 -3.25
N CYS A 58 5.61 7.28 -2.91
CA CYS A 58 5.73 8.32 -1.90
C CYS A 58 6.06 7.75 -0.52
N ALA A 59 5.48 6.62 -0.17
CA ALA A 59 5.68 5.99 1.14
C ALA A 59 6.98 5.18 1.23
N ARG A 60 7.58 4.83 0.10
CA ARG A 60 8.71 3.91 0.03
C ARG A 60 9.88 4.32 0.92
N GLN A 61 10.30 5.57 0.84
CA GLN A 61 11.46 6.04 1.61
C GLN A 61 11.16 6.04 3.11
N PHE A 62 9.94 6.38 3.48
CA PHE A 62 9.52 6.33 4.88
C PHE A 62 9.58 4.90 5.42
N ILE A 63 9.06 3.93 4.65
CA ILE A 63 9.06 2.53 5.04
C ILE A 63 10.50 2.00 5.17
N ARG A 64 11.35 2.30 4.17
CA ARG A 64 12.76 1.88 4.19
C ARG A 64 13.49 2.42 5.42
N ARG A 65 13.25 3.68 5.74
CA ARG A 65 13.91 4.33 6.86
C ARG A 65 13.50 3.73 8.21
N HIS A 66 12.21 3.47 8.39
CA HIS A 66 11.69 3.01 9.67
C HIS A 66 11.82 1.51 9.88
N LEU A 67 11.63 0.71 8.84
CA LEU A 67 11.71 -0.74 8.94
C LEU A 67 13.08 -1.28 8.54
N LYS A 68 13.94 -0.46 7.98
CA LYS A 68 15.28 -0.83 7.51
C LYS A 68 15.24 -2.03 6.59
N CYS A 69 14.27 -2.05 5.68
CA CYS A 69 14.10 -3.10 4.70
C CYS A 69 14.10 -2.50 3.29
N GLU A 70 14.30 -3.34 2.29
CA GLU A 70 14.12 -2.92 0.90
C GLU A 70 12.63 -2.98 0.55
N VAL A 71 12.19 -2.00 -0.25
CA VAL A 71 10.81 -1.94 -0.73
C VAL A 71 10.85 -1.90 -2.26
N LYS A 72 10.29 -2.92 -2.89
CA LYS A 72 10.21 -3.00 -4.35
C LYS A 72 8.76 -2.80 -4.77
N ILE A 73 8.54 -1.92 -5.74
CA ILE A 73 7.22 -1.61 -6.25
C ILE A 73 7.13 -2.09 -7.68
N VAL A 74 6.16 -2.96 -7.96
CA VAL A 74 5.96 -3.54 -9.29
C VAL A 74 4.51 -3.41 -9.71
N THR A 75 4.27 -3.34 -11.03
CA THR A 75 2.90 -3.38 -11.55
C THR A 75 2.37 -4.81 -11.52
N PRO A 76 1.03 -4.99 -11.45
CA PRO A 76 0.46 -6.34 -11.49
C PRO A 76 0.87 -7.12 -12.73
N PHE A 77 0.92 -6.47 -13.89
CA PHE A 77 1.33 -7.13 -15.14
C PHE A 77 2.76 -7.65 -15.05
N ASN A 78 3.69 -6.80 -14.60
CA ASN A 78 5.08 -7.20 -14.47
C ASN A 78 5.27 -8.28 -13.40
N PHE A 79 4.53 -8.19 -12.30
CA PHE A 79 4.58 -9.19 -11.25
C PHE A 79 4.17 -10.57 -11.76
N VAL A 80 3.08 -10.64 -12.51
CA VAL A 80 2.59 -11.91 -13.06
C VAL A 80 3.54 -12.46 -14.12
N SER A 81 4.10 -11.61 -15.00
CA SER A 81 4.84 -12.06 -16.16
C SER A 81 6.33 -12.26 -15.94
N SER A 82 6.99 -11.47 -15.08
CA SER A 82 8.46 -11.54 -15.01
C SER A 82 9.06 -11.12 -13.68
N GLU A 83 8.52 -10.14 -12.99
CA GLU A 83 9.12 -9.59 -11.77
C GLU A 83 8.47 -10.21 -10.53
N ASN A 84 8.73 -11.49 -10.29
CA ASN A 84 8.13 -12.24 -9.20
C ASN A 84 9.13 -13.14 -8.49
N ASP A 85 10.39 -12.76 -8.45
CA ASP A 85 11.45 -13.53 -7.82
C ASP A 85 11.55 -13.26 -6.30
N PHE A 86 10.41 -13.14 -5.65
CA PHE A 86 10.34 -12.98 -4.21
C PHE A 86 10.68 -14.30 -3.49
N SER A 87 11.17 -14.19 -2.27
CA SER A 87 11.55 -15.33 -1.43
C SER A 87 10.65 -15.43 -0.21
N GLU A 88 10.88 -16.45 0.61
CA GLU A 88 10.13 -16.65 1.86
C GLU A 88 10.32 -15.51 2.86
N THR A 89 11.42 -14.75 2.73
CA THR A 89 11.69 -13.61 3.60
C THR A 89 11.10 -12.30 3.08
N ASP A 90 10.40 -12.33 1.96
CA ASP A 90 9.79 -11.16 1.36
C ASP A 90 8.28 -11.15 1.63
N MET A 91 7.78 -10.01 2.08
CA MET A 91 6.34 -9.79 2.26
C MET A 91 5.78 -9.15 1.00
N VAL A 92 4.74 -9.74 0.43
CA VAL A 92 4.09 -9.22 -0.77
C VAL A 92 2.78 -8.57 -0.37
N VAL A 93 2.64 -7.28 -0.70
CA VAL A 93 1.44 -6.49 -0.40
C VAL A 93 0.83 -6.02 -1.71
N VAL A 94 -0.43 -6.36 -1.92
CA VAL A 94 -1.18 -5.89 -3.09
C VAL A 94 -2.05 -4.72 -2.67
N VAL A 95 -1.87 -3.58 -3.34
CA VAL A 95 -2.63 -2.37 -3.06
C VAL A 95 -3.56 -2.09 -4.23
N SER A 96 -4.86 -2.09 -3.97
CA SER A 96 -5.87 -1.87 -5.00
C SER A 96 -7.03 -1.06 -4.44
N GLN A 97 -7.45 -0.04 -5.17
CA GLN A 97 -8.60 0.76 -4.80
C GLN A 97 -9.92 0.04 -5.10
N SER A 98 -9.94 -0.67 -6.21
CA SER A 98 -11.18 -1.31 -6.69
C SER A 98 -11.21 -2.83 -6.43
N GLY A 99 -10.15 -3.39 -5.94
CA GLY A 99 -10.05 -4.83 -5.76
C GLY A 99 -9.73 -5.54 -7.04
#